data_f6add210c71011873e55774a1f98d283
#
_entry.id   f6add210c71011873e55774a1f98d283
#
_cell.length_a   1.000
_cell.length_b   1.000
_cell.length_c   1.000
_cell.angle_alpha   90.00
_cell.angle_beta   90.00
_cell.angle_gamma   90.00
#
_symmetry.space_group_name_H-M   'P 1'
#
loop_
_entity.id
_entity.type
_entity.pdbx_description
1 polymer ?
#
loop_
_entity_poly.entity_id
_entity_poly.type
_entity_poly.pdbx_seq_one_letter_code
_entity_poly.pdbx_strand_id
1 'polypeptide(L)'
;MRIPLCITLLFIGLLPLELAFGDQAVSRDTAATGGSMSPGSTTEIVTDEAVLTSEAVPPDERFIDRAKLAFEESELVFVRSLNNAPFLPVAFLGNTHYGDAMVSEEGGTPDTAGKRYSLNSTSQYAGVPFLLNKRSALVIGEYLSYTDFSVENGEDFSLTSATLAAGYLYQINPDWQLIGAIVPFYHHSSLGERGEDYWQVMGGAVTRYTRNERLWWLFGMAFDDSDFGTTWIPYVGASLVLNERWSVSALLPWPQVIYAPSKDWFVSAGASYSGSSWAVNSATGAVGLNLSGFDFGFGGGMRLKGPLWLEATAGVGGLRGLTITDGDVSGPSIDVSSSPFINLSLTFRPSFAD
;
A
#
# COMPACT_ATOMS: atom_id res chain seq x y z
N MET A 1 -1.51 -4.35 -22.50
CA MET A 1 -0.73 -4.57 -21.27
C MET A 1 -1.67 -4.23 -20.13
N ARG A 2 -2.13 -5.22 -19.41
CA ARG A 2 -3.29 -5.16 -18.51
C ARG A 2 -2.82 -5.23 -17.07
N ILE A 3 -3.23 -4.29 -16.23
CA ILE A 3 -2.75 -4.16 -14.85
C ILE A 3 -3.94 -4.11 -13.90
N PRO A 4 -4.17 -5.12 -13.02
CA PRO A 4 -5.27 -5.11 -12.07
C PRO A 4 -5.02 -4.27 -10.81
N LEU A 5 -6.08 -3.74 -10.24
CA LEU A 5 -6.13 -2.82 -9.09
C LEU A 5 -5.48 -3.38 -7.82
N CYS A 6 -5.57 -4.68 -7.63
CA CYS A 6 -5.10 -5.32 -6.40
C CYS A 6 -3.59 -5.15 -6.13
N ILE A 7 -2.77 -4.91 -7.18
CA ILE A 7 -1.33 -4.66 -7.03
C ILE A 7 -1.05 -3.34 -6.30
N THR A 8 -1.91 -2.33 -6.50
CA THR A 8 -1.78 -1.02 -5.86
C THR A 8 -1.75 -1.13 -4.34
N LEU A 9 -2.65 -1.93 -3.79
CA LEU A 9 -2.80 -2.07 -2.34
C LEU A 9 -1.70 -2.91 -1.71
N LEU A 10 -1.16 -3.89 -2.44
CA LEU A 10 -0.12 -4.75 -1.89
C LEU A 10 1.21 -4.04 -1.69
N PHE A 11 1.68 -3.34 -2.72
CA PHE A 11 2.93 -2.58 -2.61
C PHE A 11 2.76 -1.32 -1.76
N ILE A 12 1.57 -0.71 -1.73
CA ILE A 12 1.25 0.35 -0.77
C ILE A 12 1.23 -0.22 0.66
N GLY A 13 0.70 -1.41 0.89
CA GLY A 13 0.70 -2.07 2.19
C GLY A 13 2.10 -2.51 2.66
N LEU A 14 3.03 -2.83 1.76
CA LEU A 14 4.40 -3.21 2.08
C LEU A 14 5.39 -2.03 2.09
N LEU A 15 5.14 -0.99 1.29
CA LEU A 15 5.89 0.28 1.35
C LEU A 15 5.74 1.03 2.68
N PRO A 16 4.60 0.96 3.44
CA PRO A 16 4.49 1.61 4.74
C PRO A 16 5.48 1.13 5.79
N LEU A 17 5.95 -0.13 5.71
CA LEU A 17 6.98 -0.61 6.63
C LEU A 17 8.30 0.12 6.48
N GLU A 18 8.58 0.63 5.29
CA GLU A 18 9.80 1.40 5.05
C GLU A 18 9.81 2.75 5.75
N LEU A 19 8.62 3.28 6.10
CA LEU A 19 8.49 4.64 6.65
C LEU A 19 8.12 4.66 8.14
N ALA A 20 7.79 3.49 8.72
CA ALA A 20 7.30 3.42 10.09
C ALA A 20 8.40 3.34 11.17
N PHE A 21 9.64 2.98 10.81
CA PHE A 21 10.71 2.73 11.76
C PHE A 21 11.98 3.53 11.41
N GLY A 22 12.21 4.65 12.02
CA GLY A 22 13.47 5.35 11.82
C GLY A 22 13.62 6.64 12.58
N ASP A 23 14.23 6.58 13.74
CA ASP A 23 15.04 7.66 14.28
C ASP A 23 16.31 7.09 14.89
N GLN A 24 17.37 6.94 14.08
CA GLN A 24 18.73 6.97 14.59
C GLN A 24 19.55 7.88 13.69
N ALA A 25 19.75 9.08 14.17
CA ALA A 25 20.85 9.91 13.75
C ALA A 25 22.14 9.15 14.08
N VAL A 26 22.78 8.56 13.06
CA VAL A 26 24.18 8.13 13.21
C VAL A 26 25.00 9.40 13.26
N SER A 27 25.25 9.88 14.48
CA SER A 27 26.32 10.81 14.76
C SER A 27 27.64 10.08 14.49
N ARG A 28 28.23 10.33 13.32
CA ARG A 28 29.62 10.02 13.05
C ARG A 28 30.47 11.07 13.73
N ASP A 29 30.68 10.93 15.03
CA ASP A 29 31.79 11.60 15.68
C ASP A 29 33.08 10.80 15.43
N THR A 30 33.85 11.26 14.49
CA THR A 30 35.27 10.99 14.34
C THR A 30 35.98 11.72 15.47
N ALA A 31 36.31 11.02 16.55
CA ALA A 31 37.30 11.48 17.49
C ALA A 31 38.45 10.49 17.54
N ALA A 32 39.53 10.93 16.95
CA ALA A 32 40.84 10.31 17.08
C ALA A 32 41.48 10.70 18.41
N THR A 33 42.34 9.77 18.87
CA THR A 33 43.55 9.94 19.69
C THR A 33 43.45 10.14 21.21
N GLY A 34 44.22 9.29 21.86
CA GLY A 34 45.01 9.67 22.99
C GLY A 34 44.98 8.71 24.20
N GLY A 35 45.95 7.83 24.25
CA GLY A 35 46.18 6.88 25.31
C GLY A 35 46.46 7.52 26.68
N SER A 36 46.23 6.76 27.72
CA SER A 36 47.08 6.69 28.89
C SER A 36 46.73 5.49 29.76
N MET A 37 47.65 4.58 29.91
CA MET A 37 47.61 3.55 30.97
C MET A 37 47.86 4.17 32.32
N SER A 38 47.12 3.72 33.35
CA SER A 38 47.70 3.54 34.67
C SER A 38 46.85 2.56 35.50
N PRO A 39 47.52 1.68 36.26
CA PRO A 39 46.85 0.61 36.98
C PRO A 39 46.61 0.95 38.46
N GLY A 40 45.62 0.30 39.02
CA GLY A 40 45.63 0.15 40.47
C GLY A 40 44.29 0.25 41.15
N SER A 41 43.97 -0.84 41.83
CA SER A 41 43.39 -0.86 43.13
C SER A 41 41.88 -1.25 43.30
N THR A 42 41.76 -2.39 43.87
CA THR A 42 40.96 -2.79 45.04
C THR A 42 39.46 -3.04 44.86
N THR A 43 39.16 -4.30 44.99
CA THR A 43 37.90 -4.97 45.24
C THR A 43 37.25 -4.43 46.49
N GLU A 44 36.05 -3.90 46.38
CA GLU A 44 35.13 -3.79 47.50
C GLU A 44 33.81 -4.45 47.10
N ILE A 45 33.52 -5.59 47.72
CA ILE A 45 32.25 -6.30 47.58
C ILE A 45 31.24 -5.58 48.50
N VAL A 46 30.35 -4.79 47.91
CA VAL A 46 29.17 -4.29 48.60
C VAL A 46 27.99 -5.16 48.11
N THR A 47 27.57 -6.08 48.99
CA THR A 47 26.30 -6.78 48.87
C THR A 47 25.19 -5.83 49.31
N ASP A 48 24.59 -5.13 48.37
CA ASP A 48 23.34 -4.41 48.60
C ASP A 48 22.19 -5.24 47.99
N GLU A 49 21.44 -5.93 48.85
CA GLU A 49 20.16 -6.54 48.52
C GLU A 49 19.13 -5.41 48.24
N ALA A 50 19.16 -4.86 47.06
CA ALA A 50 18.05 -4.03 46.59
C ALA A 50 16.89 -4.97 46.23
N VAL A 51 15.91 -5.07 47.11
CA VAL A 51 14.59 -5.63 46.81
C VAL A 51 13.98 -4.75 45.73
N LEU A 52 14.16 -5.18 44.47
CA LEU A 52 13.45 -4.62 43.34
C LEU A 52 11.99 -5.06 43.44
N THR A 53 11.16 -4.19 44.02
CA THR A 53 9.71 -4.24 43.82
C THR A 53 9.46 -4.00 42.32
N SER A 54 9.42 -5.08 41.56
CA SER A 54 8.98 -5.06 40.17
C SER A 54 7.52 -4.66 40.17
N GLU A 55 7.21 -3.39 39.96
CA GLU A 55 5.89 -2.97 39.50
C GLU A 55 5.58 -3.76 38.24
N ALA A 56 4.53 -4.57 38.29
CA ALA A 56 4.13 -5.41 37.17
C ALA A 56 3.57 -4.50 36.07
N VAL A 57 4.42 -4.15 35.09
CA VAL A 57 4.01 -3.47 33.85
C VAL A 57 2.97 -4.33 33.14
N PRO A 58 1.84 -3.76 32.67
CA PRO A 58 0.80 -4.50 31.97
C PRO A 58 1.40 -5.32 30.81
N PRO A 59 0.92 -6.57 30.59
CA PRO A 59 1.52 -7.48 29.60
C PRO A 59 1.53 -6.92 28.19
N ASP A 60 0.57 -6.07 27.83
CA ASP A 60 0.44 -5.46 26.50
C ASP A 60 1.49 -4.38 26.22
N GLU A 61 1.80 -3.54 27.18
CA GLU A 61 2.88 -2.54 27.07
C GLU A 61 4.24 -3.20 26.88
N ARG A 62 4.50 -4.31 27.57
CA ARG A 62 5.78 -5.04 27.43
C ARG A 62 5.99 -5.66 26.05
N PHE A 63 4.92 -6.02 25.33
CA PHE A 63 5.04 -6.58 23.98
C PHE A 63 5.38 -5.48 22.97
N ILE A 64 4.65 -4.37 23.00
CA ILE A 64 4.86 -3.23 22.10
C ILE A 64 6.24 -2.61 22.32
N ASP A 65 6.65 -2.39 23.56
CA ASP A 65 7.96 -1.83 23.88
C ASP A 65 9.10 -2.73 23.43
N ARG A 66 8.97 -4.05 23.61
CA ARG A 66 9.96 -5.02 23.12
C ARG A 66 10.01 -5.07 21.60
N ALA A 67 8.85 -5.01 20.93
CA ALA A 67 8.79 -4.95 19.48
C ALA A 67 9.47 -3.67 18.97
N LYS A 68 9.16 -2.52 19.56
CA LYS A 68 9.78 -1.23 19.22
C LYS A 68 11.30 -1.28 19.40
N LEU A 69 11.78 -1.73 20.55
CA LEU A 69 13.21 -1.87 20.83
C LEU A 69 13.90 -2.80 19.83
N ALA A 70 13.28 -3.95 19.49
CA ALA A 70 13.84 -4.88 18.52
C ALA A 70 13.99 -4.27 17.12
N PHE A 71 13.02 -3.44 16.69
CA PHE A 71 13.12 -2.70 15.44
C PHE A 71 14.17 -1.58 15.51
N GLU A 72 14.29 -0.86 16.61
CA GLU A 72 15.32 0.15 16.83
C GLU A 72 16.74 -0.43 16.79
N GLU A 73 16.93 -1.67 17.27
CA GLU A 73 18.20 -2.41 17.22
C GLU A 73 18.47 -3.11 15.89
N SER A 74 17.52 -3.09 14.96
CA SER A 74 17.67 -3.73 13.65
C SER A 74 18.59 -2.93 12.72
N GLU A 75 19.14 -3.60 11.71
CA GLU A 75 19.87 -2.97 10.61
C GLU A 75 18.94 -2.53 9.46
N LEU A 76 17.64 -2.67 9.63
CA LEU A 76 16.66 -2.27 8.63
C LEU A 76 16.67 -0.74 8.49
N VAL A 77 17.00 -0.27 7.30
CA VAL A 77 17.00 1.17 7.00
C VAL A 77 15.62 1.55 6.49
N PHE A 78 14.88 2.25 7.33
CA PHE A 78 13.63 2.87 6.93
C PHE A 78 13.94 4.29 6.46
N VAL A 79 13.56 4.64 5.24
CA VAL A 79 13.78 5.99 4.74
C VAL A 79 12.87 6.94 5.48
N ARG A 80 13.45 7.70 6.38
CA ARG A 80 12.74 8.75 7.08
C ARG A 80 12.44 9.87 6.10
N SER A 81 11.21 10.28 6.03
CA SER A 81 10.86 11.50 5.33
C SER A 81 11.46 12.68 6.08
N LEU A 82 12.40 13.39 5.45
CA LEU A 82 12.93 14.67 5.95
C LEU A 82 11.91 15.81 5.82
N ASN A 83 10.69 15.50 5.45
CA ASN A 83 9.60 16.46 5.32
C ASN A 83 8.50 16.20 6.37
N ASN A 84 7.53 17.09 6.42
CA ASN A 84 6.38 16.98 7.33
C ASN A 84 5.32 15.97 6.86
N ALA A 85 5.48 15.35 5.68
CA ALA A 85 4.52 14.38 5.18
C ALA A 85 4.40 13.21 6.15
N PRO A 86 3.17 12.74 6.43
CA PRO A 86 2.97 11.59 7.30
C PRO A 86 3.55 10.33 6.67
N PHE A 87 3.90 9.36 7.51
CA PHE A 87 4.24 8.02 7.05
C PHE A 87 3.06 7.39 6.31
N LEU A 88 3.36 6.40 5.46
CA LEU A 88 2.32 5.62 4.81
C LEU A 88 1.46 4.88 5.85
N PRO A 89 0.16 4.69 5.59
CA PRO A 89 -0.70 4.02 6.54
C PRO A 89 -0.37 2.52 6.63
N VAL A 90 -0.35 1.97 7.85
CA VAL A 90 -0.25 0.53 8.08
C VAL A 90 -1.63 -0.13 8.20
N ALA A 91 -2.67 0.67 8.38
CA ALA A 91 -4.05 0.24 8.29
C ALA A 91 -4.93 1.38 7.76
N PHE A 92 -5.97 1.02 7.04
CA PHE A 92 -7.01 1.97 6.65
C PHE A 92 -8.38 1.30 6.61
N LEU A 93 -9.42 2.12 6.74
CA LEU A 93 -10.80 1.82 6.43
C LEU A 93 -11.34 2.98 5.61
N GLY A 94 -11.84 2.72 4.41
CA GLY A 94 -12.30 3.78 3.52
C GLY A 94 -13.48 3.37 2.66
N ASN A 95 -14.15 4.40 2.14
CA ASN A 95 -15.21 4.25 1.16
C ASN A 95 -14.91 5.14 -0.04
N THR A 96 -15.07 4.60 -1.24
CA THR A 96 -14.91 5.30 -2.51
C THR A 96 -16.20 5.20 -3.29
N HIS A 97 -16.75 6.33 -3.67
CA HIS A 97 -17.89 6.42 -4.57
C HIS A 97 -17.44 6.98 -5.91
N TYR A 98 -17.75 6.27 -7.00
CA TYR A 98 -17.61 6.74 -8.37
C TYR A 98 -19.01 7.05 -8.92
N GLY A 99 -19.15 8.24 -9.48
CA GLY A 99 -20.36 8.64 -10.20
C GLY A 99 -20.51 7.90 -11.53
N ASP A 100 -21.53 8.28 -12.26
CA ASP A 100 -21.90 7.61 -13.50
C ASP A 100 -20.76 7.55 -14.53
N ALA A 101 -20.52 6.35 -15.04
CA ALA A 101 -19.68 6.09 -16.20
C ALA A 101 -20.51 5.40 -17.31
N MET A 102 -20.19 5.65 -18.55
CA MET A 102 -20.81 5.00 -19.70
C MET A 102 -19.91 3.89 -20.25
N VAL A 103 -20.50 2.78 -20.58
CA VAL A 103 -19.85 1.65 -21.24
C VAL A 103 -20.28 1.66 -22.71
N SER A 104 -19.32 1.68 -23.64
CA SER A 104 -19.56 1.65 -25.08
C SER A 104 -18.67 0.62 -25.74
N GLU A 105 -19.19 -0.09 -26.76
CA GLU A 105 -18.35 -0.98 -27.57
C GLU A 105 -17.29 -0.17 -28.34
N GLU A 106 -16.06 -0.67 -28.39
CA GLU A 106 -14.96 -0.04 -29.11
C GLU A 106 -15.32 0.10 -30.59
N GLY A 107 -15.33 1.34 -31.08
CA GLY A 107 -15.72 1.63 -32.48
C GLY A 107 -17.23 1.69 -32.74
N GLY A 108 -18.06 1.58 -31.72
CA GLY A 108 -19.51 1.77 -31.83
C GLY A 108 -19.86 3.19 -32.26
N THR A 109 -20.90 3.33 -33.12
CA THR A 109 -21.44 4.65 -33.43
C THR A 109 -22.09 5.28 -32.20
N PRO A 110 -22.10 6.63 -32.08
CA PRO A 110 -22.67 7.32 -30.92
C PRO A 110 -24.16 7.04 -30.62
N ASP A 111 -24.84 6.32 -31.49
CA ASP A 111 -26.25 5.94 -31.38
C ASP A 111 -26.51 4.61 -30.64
N THR A 112 -25.50 3.83 -30.33
CA THR A 112 -25.65 2.72 -29.40
C THR A 112 -25.64 3.32 -27.98
N ALA A 113 -26.82 3.53 -27.42
CA ALA A 113 -26.99 4.02 -26.05
C ALA A 113 -26.20 3.13 -25.09
N GLY A 114 -24.99 3.59 -24.73
CA GLY A 114 -24.15 2.89 -23.76
C GLY A 114 -24.88 2.75 -22.45
N LYS A 115 -24.70 1.65 -21.74
CA LYS A 115 -25.24 1.47 -20.41
C LYS A 115 -24.43 2.33 -19.44
N ARG A 116 -25.12 3.01 -18.52
CA ARG A 116 -24.46 3.71 -17.43
C ARG A 116 -24.33 2.79 -16.24
N TYR A 117 -23.25 2.97 -15.52
CA TYR A 117 -23.07 2.34 -14.21
C TYR A 117 -22.40 3.32 -13.25
N SER A 118 -22.66 3.12 -11.96
CA SER A 118 -21.93 3.75 -10.86
C SER A 118 -21.47 2.67 -9.90
N LEU A 119 -20.47 2.96 -9.09
CA LEU A 119 -20.00 2.00 -8.11
C LEU A 119 -19.67 2.66 -6.76
N ASN A 120 -19.89 1.89 -5.71
CA ASN A 120 -19.54 2.27 -4.34
C ASN A 120 -18.71 1.16 -3.71
N SER A 121 -17.49 1.46 -3.29
CA SER A 121 -16.55 0.48 -2.75
C SER A 121 -16.16 0.83 -1.33
N THR A 122 -16.38 -0.09 -0.41
CA THR A 122 -15.85 -0.02 0.95
C THR A 122 -14.71 -1.01 1.08
N SER A 123 -13.58 -0.55 1.59
CA SER A 123 -12.39 -1.39 1.71
C SER A 123 -11.62 -1.10 2.99
N GLN A 124 -10.94 -2.13 3.48
CA GLN A 124 -10.01 -2.03 4.59
C GLN A 124 -8.75 -2.83 4.32
N TYR A 125 -7.65 -2.41 4.91
CA TYR A 125 -6.48 -3.25 5.09
C TYR A 125 -5.82 -2.99 6.43
N ALA A 126 -5.08 -4.00 6.92
CA ALA A 126 -4.13 -3.84 8.01
C ALA A 126 -2.92 -4.75 7.80
N GLY A 127 -1.73 -4.26 8.16
CA GLY A 127 -0.49 -5.02 8.07
C GLY A 127 0.30 -4.96 9.37
N VAL A 128 0.89 -6.10 9.75
CA VAL A 128 1.71 -6.22 10.95
C VAL A 128 3.09 -6.75 10.58
N PRO A 129 4.17 -6.03 10.93
CA PRO A 129 5.53 -6.48 10.72
C PRO A 129 6.01 -7.39 11.85
N PHE A 130 6.77 -8.42 11.50
CA PHE A 130 7.46 -9.31 12.40
C PHE A 130 8.94 -9.33 12.06
N LEU A 131 9.78 -8.86 12.98
CA LEU A 131 11.22 -8.92 12.79
C LEU A 131 11.69 -10.38 12.89
N LEU A 132 12.33 -10.90 11.85
CA LEU A 132 12.89 -12.25 11.83
C LEU A 132 14.35 -12.26 12.33
N ASN A 133 15.10 -11.23 11.99
CA ASN A 133 16.46 -10.97 12.45
C ASN A 133 16.80 -9.49 12.22
N LYS A 134 18.05 -9.09 12.51
CA LYS A 134 18.48 -7.69 12.38
C LYS A 134 18.35 -7.09 10.97
N ARG A 135 18.24 -7.93 9.93
CA ARG A 135 18.19 -7.51 8.52
C ARG A 135 16.93 -7.90 7.79
N SER A 136 16.03 -8.62 8.43
CA SER A 136 14.83 -9.06 7.71
C SER A 136 13.59 -9.01 8.57
N ALA A 137 12.48 -8.69 7.93
CA ALA A 137 11.16 -8.69 8.51
C ALA A 137 10.16 -9.42 7.59
N LEU A 138 9.21 -10.11 8.21
CA LEU A 138 8.01 -10.63 7.56
C LEU A 138 6.87 -9.66 7.84
N VAL A 139 6.06 -9.39 6.84
CA VAL A 139 4.82 -8.62 6.99
C VAL A 139 3.66 -9.53 6.66
N ILE A 140 2.72 -9.61 7.56
CA ILE A 140 1.45 -10.26 7.30
C ILE A 140 0.39 -9.16 7.23
N GLY A 141 -0.38 -9.15 6.15
CA GLY A 141 -1.44 -8.17 5.94
C GLY A 141 -2.73 -8.84 5.52
N GLU A 142 -3.85 -8.22 5.88
CA GLU A 142 -5.18 -8.58 5.41
C GLU A 142 -5.73 -7.45 4.54
N TYR A 143 -6.58 -7.79 3.59
CA TYR A 143 -7.39 -6.83 2.84
C TYR A 143 -8.76 -7.42 2.59
N LEU A 144 -9.78 -6.58 2.79
CA LEU A 144 -11.16 -6.88 2.50
C LEU A 144 -11.76 -5.73 1.71
N SER A 145 -12.56 -6.02 0.70
CA SER A 145 -13.36 -5.03 0.00
C SER A 145 -14.73 -5.57 -0.38
N TYR A 146 -15.68 -4.65 -0.40
CA TYR A 146 -17.02 -4.87 -0.88
C TYR A 146 -17.40 -3.73 -1.82
N THR A 147 -17.72 -4.06 -3.05
CA THR A 147 -18.06 -3.08 -4.10
C THR A 147 -19.42 -3.38 -4.67
N ASP A 148 -20.32 -2.42 -4.61
CA ASP A 148 -21.63 -2.45 -5.26
C ASP A 148 -21.56 -1.76 -6.62
N PHE A 149 -22.10 -2.40 -7.63
CA PHE A 149 -22.29 -1.87 -8.97
C PHE A 149 -23.78 -1.65 -9.23
N SER A 150 -24.15 -0.42 -9.54
CA SER A 150 -25.50 -0.08 -9.98
C SER A 150 -25.50 0.17 -11.48
N VAL A 151 -26.29 -0.62 -12.22
CA VAL A 151 -26.28 -0.63 -13.68
C VAL A 151 -27.63 -0.15 -14.22
N GLU A 152 -27.64 0.98 -14.93
CA GLU A 152 -28.85 1.54 -15.54
C GLU A 152 -29.49 0.54 -16.53
N ASN A 153 -30.74 0.16 -16.30
CA ASN A 153 -31.47 -0.84 -17.08
C ASN A 153 -30.75 -2.21 -17.17
N GLY A 154 -30.00 -2.56 -16.15
CA GLY A 154 -29.29 -3.82 -16.00
C GLY A 154 -29.54 -4.48 -14.66
N GLU A 155 -28.79 -5.51 -14.35
CA GLU A 155 -28.76 -6.16 -13.05
C GLU A 155 -27.69 -5.50 -12.18
N ASP A 156 -28.08 -5.02 -10.99
CA ASP A 156 -27.13 -4.57 -9.98
C ASP A 156 -26.42 -5.79 -9.39
N PHE A 157 -25.15 -5.66 -9.11
CA PHE A 157 -24.36 -6.74 -8.54
C PHE A 157 -23.29 -6.24 -7.57
N SER A 158 -22.77 -7.14 -6.77
CA SER A 158 -21.70 -6.85 -5.84
C SER A 158 -20.47 -7.72 -6.08
N LEU A 159 -19.32 -7.20 -5.71
CA LEU A 159 -18.04 -7.90 -5.71
C LEU A 159 -17.43 -7.83 -4.32
N THR A 160 -17.18 -8.99 -3.73
CA THR A 160 -16.43 -9.13 -2.49
C THR A 160 -15.04 -9.66 -2.79
N SER A 161 -14.02 -9.03 -2.22
CA SER A 161 -12.63 -9.51 -2.34
C SER A 161 -11.99 -9.62 -0.97
N ALA A 162 -11.25 -10.71 -0.74
CA ALA A 162 -10.55 -10.96 0.51
C ALA A 162 -9.18 -11.54 0.25
N THR A 163 -8.19 -11.15 1.06
CA THR A 163 -6.85 -11.74 1.02
C THR A 163 -6.17 -11.72 2.37
N LEU A 164 -5.26 -12.69 2.55
CA LEU A 164 -4.21 -12.67 3.55
C LEU A 164 -2.87 -12.67 2.82
N ALA A 165 -2.17 -11.55 2.86
CA ALA A 165 -0.92 -11.31 2.16
C ALA A 165 0.29 -11.61 3.03
N ALA A 166 1.37 -12.05 2.42
CA ALA A 166 2.67 -12.17 3.06
C ALA A 166 3.72 -11.37 2.29
N GLY A 167 4.47 -10.56 3.00
CA GLY A 167 5.59 -9.78 2.47
C GLY A 167 6.87 -10.06 3.22
N TYR A 168 7.99 -9.99 2.51
CA TYR A 168 9.33 -10.16 3.07
C TYR A 168 10.20 -8.98 2.70
N LEU A 169 10.84 -8.42 3.71
CA LEU A 169 11.75 -7.29 3.58
C LEU A 169 13.14 -7.71 4.03
N TYR A 170 14.15 -7.44 3.20
CA TYR A 170 15.54 -7.80 3.47
C TYR A 170 16.49 -6.64 3.18
N GLN A 171 17.23 -6.20 4.19
CA GLN A 171 18.27 -5.19 4.08
C GLN A 171 19.57 -5.84 3.61
N ILE A 172 19.94 -5.62 2.35
CA ILE A 172 21.15 -6.16 1.75
C ILE A 172 22.39 -5.43 2.33
N ASN A 173 22.32 -4.11 2.33
CA ASN A 173 23.29 -3.21 2.93
C ASN A 173 22.60 -1.84 3.20
N PRO A 174 23.24 -0.82 3.78
CA PRO A 174 22.60 0.44 4.12
C PRO A 174 21.88 1.14 2.95
N ASP A 175 22.32 0.93 1.72
CA ASP A 175 21.77 1.61 0.54
C ASP A 175 20.75 0.76 -0.22
N TRP A 176 20.79 -0.57 -0.07
CA TRP A 176 19.99 -1.50 -0.86
C TRP A 176 19.08 -2.36 0.01
N GLN A 177 17.81 -2.38 -0.34
CA GLN A 177 16.78 -3.18 0.31
C GLN A 177 15.96 -3.95 -0.74
N LEU A 178 15.68 -5.21 -0.47
CA LEU A 178 14.80 -6.05 -1.26
C LEU A 178 13.46 -6.20 -0.54
N ILE A 179 12.38 -6.09 -1.30
CA ILE A 179 11.01 -6.27 -0.83
C ILE A 179 10.33 -7.24 -1.78
N GLY A 180 9.78 -8.31 -1.24
CA GLY A 180 8.99 -9.27 -2.01
C GLY A 180 7.65 -9.52 -1.35
N ALA A 181 6.64 -9.90 -2.13
CA ALA A 181 5.32 -10.20 -1.60
C ALA A 181 4.56 -11.21 -2.45
N ILE A 182 3.65 -11.93 -1.78
CA ILE A 182 2.67 -12.81 -2.40
C ILE A 182 1.29 -12.57 -1.76
N VAL A 183 0.26 -12.57 -2.60
CA VAL A 183 -1.10 -12.17 -2.23
C VAL A 183 -2.09 -13.03 -2.98
N PRO A 184 -2.57 -14.10 -2.36
CA PRO A 184 -3.68 -14.88 -2.87
C PRO A 184 -4.99 -14.14 -2.59
N PHE A 185 -5.71 -13.73 -3.63
CA PHE A 185 -7.04 -13.15 -3.52
C PHE A 185 -8.13 -14.18 -3.77
N TYR A 186 -9.14 -14.15 -2.94
CA TYR A 186 -10.42 -14.74 -3.19
C TYR A 186 -11.41 -13.65 -3.57
N HIS A 187 -12.16 -13.86 -4.64
CA HIS A 187 -13.19 -12.97 -5.14
C HIS A 187 -14.51 -13.71 -5.26
N HIS A 188 -15.59 -13.02 -4.91
CA HIS A 188 -16.95 -13.48 -5.08
C HIS A 188 -17.76 -12.39 -5.78
N SER A 189 -18.35 -12.71 -6.91
CA SER A 189 -19.28 -11.85 -7.66
C SER A 189 -20.69 -12.35 -7.51
N SER A 190 -21.64 -11.46 -7.20
CA SER A 190 -23.07 -11.80 -7.15
C SER A 190 -23.76 -11.72 -8.51
N LEU A 191 -23.04 -11.40 -9.60
CA LEU A 191 -23.64 -11.26 -10.93
C LEU A 191 -24.08 -12.61 -11.46
N GLY A 192 -25.36 -12.69 -11.93
CA GLY A 192 -25.98 -13.90 -12.44
C GLY A 192 -26.69 -14.74 -11.35
N GLU A 193 -27.39 -15.81 -11.76
CA GLU A 193 -28.31 -16.58 -10.92
C GLU A 193 -27.66 -17.25 -9.69
N ARG A 194 -26.33 -17.50 -9.71
CA ARG A 194 -25.62 -18.24 -8.65
C ARG A 194 -24.42 -17.51 -8.07
N GLY A 195 -24.04 -16.36 -8.66
CA GLY A 195 -22.76 -15.74 -8.39
C GLY A 195 -21.59 -16.60 -8.92
N GLU A 196 -20.38 -16.11 -8.80
CA GLU A 196 -19.17 -16.81 -9.23
C GLU A 196 -18.01 -16.50 -8.28
N ASP A 197 -17.27 -17.54 -7.95
CA ASP A 197 -16.07 -17.45 -7.12
C ASP A 197 -14.84 -17.66 -7.99
N TYR A 198 -13.76 -16.90 -7.74
CA TYR A 198 -12.50 -17.18 -8.40
C TYR A 198 -11.29 -16.78 -7.53
N TRP A 199 -10.16 -17.37 -7.86
CA TRP A 199 -8.89 -17.09 -7.21
C TRP A 199 -7.95 -16.33 -8.14
N GLN A 200 -7.19 -15.42 -7.54
CA GLN A 200 -6.16 -14.65 -8.20
C GLN A 200 -4.93 -14.65 -7.30
N VAL A 201 -3.76 -14.86 -7.87
CA VAL A 201 -2.50 -14.78 -7.12
C VAL A 201 -1.68 -13.64 -7.67
N MET A 202 -1.38 -12.70 -6.82
CA MET A 202 -0.52 -11.58 -7.15
C MET A 202 0.77 -11.67 -6.37
N GLY A 203 1.83 -11.12 -6.93
CA GLY A 203 3.09 -11.09 -6.23
C GLY A 203 4.14 -10.28 -6.97
N GLY A 204 5.34 -10.27 -6.40
CA GLY A 204 6.44 -9.58 -7.05
C GLY A 204 7.59 -9.30 -6.10
N ALA A 205 8.61 -8.69 -6.67
CA ALA A 205 9.75 -8.20 -5.92
C ALA A 205 10.21 -6.85 -6.45
N VAL A 206 10.55 -5.97 -5.54
CA VAL A 206 11.12 -4.66 -5.84
C VAL A 206 12.39 -4.45 -5.02
N THR A 207 13.33 -3.72 -5.59
CA THR A 207 14.55 -3.31 -4.91
C THR A 207 14.55 -1.81 -4.76
N ARG A 208 14.78 -1.36 -3.55
CA ARG A 208 15.01 0.05 -3.24
C ARG A 208 16.49 0.34 -3.19
N TYR A 209 16.91 1.41 -3.86
CA TYR A 209 18.24 2.00 -3.77
C TYR A 209 18.14 3.40 -3.17
N THR A 210 18.69 3.58 -1.98
CA THR A 210 18.74 4.86 -1.26
C THR A 210 20.05 5.57 -1.59
N ARG A 211 20.00 6.64 -2.38
CA ARG A 211 21.19 7.42 -2.73
C ARG A 211 21.61 8.35 -1.59
N ASN A 212 20.62 8.92 -0.91
CA ASN A 212 20.77 9.77 0.27
C ASN A 212 19.40 9.93 0.96
N GLU A 213 19.34 10.67 2.05
CA GLU A 213 18.13 10.90 2.85
C GLU A 213 16.97 11.59 2.10
N ARG A 214 17.23 12.17 0.92
CA ARG A 214 16.22 12.88 0.11
C ARG A 214 15.85 12.18 -1.17
N LEU A 215 16.65 11.22 -1.64
CA LEU A 215 16.44 10.57 -2.93
C LEU A 215 16.63 9.07 -2.80
N TRP A 216 15.60 8.34 -3.16
CA TRP A 216 15.65 6.90 -3.33
C TRP A 216 14.95 6.48 -4.64
N TRP A 217 15.37 5.35 -5.15
CA TRP A 217 14.87 4.73 -6.37
C TRP A 217 14.21 3.41 -6.05
N LEU A 218 13.23 3.02 -6.85
CA LEU A 218 12.57 1.73 -6.78
C LEU A 218 12.58 1.09 -8.16
N PHE A 219 12.97 -0.19 -8.22
CA PHE A 219 12.88 -0.99 -9.43
C PHE A 219 12.43 -2.39 -9.10
N GLY A 220 11.62 -2.98 -9.97
CA GLY A 220 11.19 -4.34 -9.75
C GLY A 220 10.16 -4.78 -10.76
N MET A 221 9.51 -5.87 -10.43
CA MET A 221 8.49 -6.48 -11.25
C MET A 221 7.44 -7.13 -10.36
N ALA A 222 6.19 -6.97 -10.74
CA ALA A 222 5.09 -7.72 -10.17
C ALA A 222 4.43 -8.58 -11.24
N PHE A 223 3.75 -9.60 -10.79
CA PHE A 223 2.86 -10.42 -11.61
C PHE A 223 1.47 -10.46 -11.00
N ASP A 224 0.53 -10.73 -11.85
CA ASP A 224 -0.86 -10.98 -11.54
C ASP A 224 -1.30 -12.19 -12.36
N ASP A 225 -1.63 -13.26 -11.66
CA ASP A 225 -1.98 -14.55 -12.23
C ASP A 225 -3.39 -14.95 -11.81
N SER A 226 -4.23 -15.23 -12.78
CA SER A 226 -5.61 -15.65 -12.60
C SER A 226 -5.99 -16.69 -13.65
N ASP A 227 -7.14 -17.31 -13.52
CA ASP A 227 -7.71 -18.23 -14.52
C ASP A 227 -7.85 -17.59 -15.92
N PHE A 228 -7.75 -16.27 -15.99
CA PHE A 228 -7.90 -15.48 -17.22
C PHE A 228 -6.55 -14.98 -17.79
N GLY A 229 -5.43 -15.50 -17.28
CA GLY A 229 -4.09 -15.23 -17.77
C GLY A 229 -3.17 -14.50 -16.78
N THR A 230 -1.90 -14.47 -17.13
CA THR A 230 -0.84 -13.85 -16.33
C THR A 230 -0.39 -12.52 -16.92
N THR A 231 -0.31 -11.49 -16.09
CA THR A 231 0.19 -10.15 -16.47
C THR A 231 1.43 -9.78 -15.67
N TRP A 232 2.45 -9.26 -16.36
CA TRP A 232 3.68 -8.77 -15.74
C TRP A 232 3.73 -7.25 -15.77
N ILE A 233 4.11 -6.65 -14.63
CA ILE A 233 4.09 -5.21 -14.41
C ILE A 233 5.44 -4.74 -13.93
N PRO A 234 6.18 -3.97 -14.75
CA PRO A 234 7.42 -3.36 -14.31
C PRO A 234 7.13 -2.20 -13.35
N TYR A 235 7.91 -2.13 -12.26
CA TYR A 235 7.96 -1.01 -11.33
C TYR A 235 9.26 -0.27 -11.52
N VAL A 236 9.18 1.03 -11.74
CA VAL A 236 10.34 1.90 -11.80
C VAL A 236 9.95 3.29 -11.36
N GLY A 237 10.81 3.90 -10.60
CA GLY A 237 10.60 5.29 -10.22
C GLY A 237 11.56 5.78 -9.16
N ALA A 238 11.30 7.01 -8.72
CA ALA A 238 12.07 7.66 -7.68
C ALA A 238 11.15 8.49 -6.77
N SER A 239 11.58 8.66 -5.53
CA SER A 239 10.98 9.60 -4.60
C SER A 239 12.03 10.62 -4.18
N LEU A 240 11.62 11.89 -4.16
CA LEU A 240 12.47 13.03 -3.89
C LEU A 240 11.83 13.95 -2.84
N VAL A 241 12.53 14.21 -1.76
CA VAL A 241 12.20 15.24 -0.78
C VAL A 241 12.82 16.55 -1.22
N LEU A 242 12.02 17.49 -1.70
CA LEU A 242 12.50 18.80 -2.14
C LEU A 242 12.89 19.68 -0.95
N ASN A 243 12.06 19.71 0.08
CA ASN A 243 12.27 20.40 1.34
C ASN A 243 11.34 19.86 2.43
N GLU A 244 11.32 20.48 3.61
CA GLU A 244 10.48 20.05 4.75
C GLU A 244 8.98 19.98 4.46
N ARG A 245 8.50 20.69 3.43
CA ARG A 245 7.06 20.76 3.09
C ARG A 245 6.69 20.04 1.82
N TRP A 246 7.62 19.81 0.90
CA TRP A 246 7.36 19.28 -0.41
C TRP A 246 8.09 17.97 -0.68
N SER A 247 7.37 16.99 -1.15
CA SER A 247 7.94 15.77 -1.72
C SER A 247 7.25 15.39 -3.03
N VAL A 248 7.99 14.72 -3.88
CA VAL A 248 7.53 14.22 -5.18
C VAL A 248 7.88 12.75 -5.25
N SER A 249 6.89 11.94 -5.56
CA SER A 249 7.05 10.52 -5.87
C SER A 249 6.72 10.32 -7.34
N ALA A 250 7.72 10.03 -8.15
CA ALA A 250 7.56 9.70 -9.56
C ALA A 250 7.63 8.17 -9.76
N LEU A 251 6.92 7.43 -8.91
CA LEU A 251 6.82 5.98 -8.97
C LEU A 251 5.67 5.59 -9.91
N LEU A 252 5.98 4.90 -11.00
CA LEU A 252 4.97 4.36 -11.89
C LEU A 252 4.43 3.04 -11.33
N PRO A 253 3.10 2.86 -11.30
CA PRO A 253 2.05 3.73 -11.90
C PRO A 253 1.40 4.73 -10.94
N TRP A 254 2.02 5.14 -9.82
CA TRP A 254 1.44 6.04 -8.79
C TRP A 254 2.25 7.33 -8.58
N PRO A 255 2.37 8.20 -9.58
CA PRO A 255 3.03 9.48 -9.38
C PRO A 255 2.22 10.38 -8.45
N GLN A 256 2.91 11.03 -7.50
CA GLN A 256 2.26 11.89 -6.52
C GLN A 256 3.17 13.06 -6.13
N VAL A 257 2.56 14.20 -5.88
CA VAL A 257 3.18 15.36 -5.23
C VAL A 257 2.46 15.60 -3.91
N ILE A 258 3.21 15.78 -2.83
CA ILE A 258 2.67 16.04 -1.49
C ILE A 258 3.20 17.36 -0.98
N TYR A 259 2.29 18.19 -0.46
CA TYR A 259 2.58 19.40 0.29
C TYR A 259 2.10 19.24 1.73
N ALA A 260 3.01 19.21 2.69
CA ALA A 260 2.74 19.08 4.12
C ALA A 260 3.37 20.27 4.87
N PRO A 261 2.63 21.34 5.14
CA PRO A 261 3.17 22.52 5.82
C PRO A 261 3.44 22.27 7.30
N SER A 262 2.81 21.28 7.90
CA SER A 262 3.04 20.80 9.26
C SER A 262 2.94 19.27 9.33
N LYS A 263 3.27 18.70 10.47
CA LYS A 263 3.13 17.25 10.74
C LYS A 263 1.67 16.81 10.96
N ASP A 264 0.71 17.73 10.95
CA ASP A 264 -0.68 17.45 11.32
C ASP A 264 -1.64 17.46 10.14
N TRP A 265 -1.22 17.94 8.97
CA TRP A 265 -2.01 17.90 7.77
C TRP A 265 -1.17 17.99 6.50
N PHE A 266 -1.70 17.46 5.43
CA PHE A 266 -1.11 17.52 4.10
C PHE A 266 -2.18 17.65 3.01
N VAL A 267 -1.76 18.09 1.85
CA VAL A 267 -2.51 17.95 0.59
C VAL A 267 -1.64 17.24 -0.44
N SER A 268 -2.29 16.56 -1.36
CA SER A 268 -1.60 15.81 -2.41
C SER A 268 -2.32 15.95 -3.74
N ALA A 269 -1.57 15.75 -4.82
CA ALA A 269 -2.10 15.61 -6.16
C ALA A 269 -1.36 14.49 -6.85
N GLY A 270 -2.08 13.64 -7.58
CA GLY A 270 -1.44 12.50 -8.22
C GLY A 270 -2.37 11.68 -9.08
N ALA A 271 -1.82 10.56 -9.55
CA ALA A 271 -2.56 9.54 -10.23
C ALA A 271 -2.36 8.20 -9.54
N SER A 272 -3.39 7.39 -9.52
CA SER A 272 -3.34 6.02 -9.05
C SER A 272 -3.99 5.10 -10.08
N TYR A 273 -3.39 3.95 -10.26
CA TYR A 273 -4.03 2.91 -11.03
C TYR A 273 -5.25 2.37 -10.26
N SER A 274 -6.38 2.23 -10.94
CA SER A 274 -7.63 1.70 -10.38
C SER A 274 -8.19 0.60 -11.28
N GLY A 275 -8.86 -0.39 -10.71
CA GLY A 275 -9.50 -1.45 -11.47
C GLY A 275 -10.05 -2.55 -10.55
N SER A 276 -10.86 -3.40 -11.11
CA SER A 276 -11.43 -4.58 -10.47
C SER A 276 -11.51 -5.72 -11.46
N SER A 277 -11.27 -6.93 -11.00
CA SER A 277 -11.46 -8.14 -11.81
C SER A 277 -12.52 -9.01 -11.14
N TRP A 278 -13.38 -9.63 -11.94
CA TRP A 278 -14.38 -10.57 -11.44
C TRP A 278 -14.73 -11.61 -12.52
N ALA A 279 -15.31 -12.70 -12.10
CA ALA A 279 -15.80 -13.73 -12.98
C ALA A 279 -17.33 -13.68 -13.09
N VAL A 280 -17.85 -14.06 -14.24
CA VAL A 280 -19.29 -14.18 -14.52
C VAL A 280 -19.56 -15.51 -15.18
N ASN A 281 -20.59 -16.21 -14.74
CA ASN A 281 -21.08 -17.40 -15.39
C ASN A 281 -21.76 -17.05 -16.72
N SER A 282 -21.24 -17.61 -17.81
CA SER A 282 -21.86 -17.55 -19.12
C SER A 282 -22.36 -18.93 -19.55
N ALA A 283 -23.12 -18.99 -20.64
CA ALA A 283 -23.60 -20.26 -21.19
C ALA A 283 -22.46 -21.20 -21.62
N THR A 284 -21.26 -20.68 -21.83
CA THR A 284 -20.06 -21.43 -22.29
C THR A 284 -19.06 -21.70 -21.16
N GLY A 285 -19.28 -21.17 -19.97
CA GLY A 285 -18.37 -21.29 -18.81
C GLY A 285 -18.16 -19.97 -18.12
N ALA A 286 -17.20 -19.92 -17.18
CA ALA A 286 -16.84 -18.69 -16.48
C ALA A 286 -16.06 -17.74 -17.41
N VAL A 287 -16.48 -16.49 -17.46
CA VAL A 287 -15.85 -15.42 -18.23
C VAL A 287 -15.29 -14.39 -17.28
N GLY A 288 -14.03 -14.04 -17.46
CA GLY A 288 -13.35 -13.01 -16.69
C GLY A 288 -13.63 -11.62 -17.22
N LEU A 289 -13.95 -10.71 -16.31
CA LEU A 289 -14.14 -9.30 -16.58
C LEU A 289 -13.06 -8.51 -15.85
N ASN A 290 -12.38 -7.63 -16.54
CA ASN A 290 -11.34 -6.78 -15.95
C ASN A 290 -11.60 -5.32 -16.31
N LEU A 291 -12.03 -4.54 -15.33
CA LEU A 291 -12.16 -3.09 -15.40
C LEU A 291 -10.85 -2.48 -14.92
N SER A 292 -10.19 -1.69 -15.74
CA SER A 292 -8.91 -1.06 -15.37
C SER A 292 -8.83 0.38 -15.87
N GLY A 293 -8.09 1.22 -15.15
CA GLY A 293 -7.92 2.63 -15.50
C GLY A 293 -7.01 3.38 -14.54
N PHE A 294 -7.11 4.69 -14.56
CA PHE A 294 -6.37 5.57 -13.67
C PHE A 294 -7.31 6.57 -13.00
N ASP A 295 -7.08 6.81 -11.73
CA ASP A 295 -7.73 7.88 -10.97
C ASP A 295 -6.77 9.04 -10.84
N PHE A 296 -7.17 10.20 -11.33
CA PHE A 296 -6.44 11.46 -11.23
C PHE A 296 -7.15 12.33 -10.20
N GLY A 297 -6.44 12.72 -9.13
CA GLY A 297 -7.13 13.40 -8.04
C GLY A 297 -6.26 14.31 -7.20
N PHE A 298 -6.98 15.06 -6.38
CA PHE A 298 -6.44 15.86 -5.29
C PHE A 298 -6.93 15.24 -3.99
N GLY A 299 -6.01 15.08 -3.06
CA GLY A 299 -6.32 14.54 -1.76
C GLY A 299 -5.74 15.39 -0.65
N GLY A 300 -6.06 15.01 0.56
CA GLY A 300 -5.48 15.59 1.75
C GLY A 300 -5.85 14.79 2.97
N GLY A 301 -5.13 15.01 4.05
CA GLY A 301 -5.36 14.36 5.32
C GLY A 301 -5.06 15.28 6.48
N MET A 302 -5.76 15.03 7.58
CA MET A 302 -5.53 15.70 8.84
C MET A 302 -5.43 14.68 9.97
N ARG A 303 -4.48 14.90 10.87
CA ARG A 303 -4.30 14.10 12.07
C ARG A 303 -5.44 14.39 13.04
N LEU A 304 -6.17 13.35 13.44
CA LEU A 304 -7.22 13.48 14.45
C LEU A 304 -6.64 13.37 15.86
N LYS A 305 -5.90 12.29 16.12
CA LYS A 305 -5.27 12.03 17.41
C LYS A 305 -4.19 10.96 17.27
N GLY A 306 -2.97 11.25 17.74
CA GLY A 306 -1.86 10.29 17.69
C GLY A 306 -1.64 9.78 16.25
N PRO A 307 -1.66 8.47 16.00
CA PRO A 307 -1.49 7.88 14.66
C PRO A 307 -2.74 7.87 13.79
N LEU A 308 -3.88 8.33 14.29
CA LEU A 308 -5.16 8.29 13.55
C LEU A 308 -5.33 9.55 12.71
N TRP A 309 -5.64 9.35 11.41
CA TRP A 309 -5.87 10.39 10.43
C TRP A 309 -7.21 10.24 9.73
N LEU A 310 -7.79 11.36 9.35
CA LEU A 310 -8.91 11.44 8.43
C LEU A 310 -8.37 11.93 7.09
N GLU A 311 -8.66 11.20 6.02
CA GLU A 311 -8.21 11.52 4.68
C GLU A 311 -9.38 11.56 3.70
N ALA A 312 -9.28 12.46 2.73
CA ALA A 312 -10.22 12.56 1.65
C ALA A 312 -9.49 12.78 0.33
N THR A 313 -10.03 12.19 -0.74
CA THR A 313 -9.54 12.38 -2.11
C THR A 313 -10.72 12.55 -3.03
N ALA A 314 -10.63 13.47 -3.98
CA ALA A 314 -11.62 13.66 -5.02
C ALA A 314 -10.94 13.86 -6.37
N GLY A 315 -11.57 13.40 -7.43
CA GLY A 315 -10.97 13.48 -8.75
C GLY A 315 -11.82 12.89 -9.86
N VAL A 316 -11.14 12.43 -10.88
CA VAL A 316 -11.75 11.81 -12.06
C VAL A 316 -11.05 10.49 -12.33
N GLY A 317 -11.80 9.41 -12.37
CA GLY A 317 -11.38 8.14 -12.93
C GLY A 317 -11.43 8.21 -14.45
N GLY A 318 -10.31 7.96 -15.09
CA GLY A 318 -10.18 8.06 -16.55
C GLY A 318 -9.32 6.97 -17.14
N LEU A 319 -9.15 6.98 -18.46
CA LEU A 319 -8.39 5.98 -19.20
C LEU A 319 -8.85 4.56 -18.85
N ARG A 320 -10.16 4.37 -18.72
CA ARG A 320 -10.77 3.12 -18.27
C ARG A 320 -11.15 2.24 -19.44
N GLY A 321 -10.87 0.96 -19.29
CA GLY A 321 -11.30 -0.08 -20.23
C GLY A 321 -11.81 -1.30 -19.50
N LEU A 322 -12.87 -1.90 -20.02
CA LEU A 322 -13.37 -3.20 -19.60
C LEU A 322 -12.91 -4.26 -20.61
N THR A 323 -12.21 -5.24 -20.14
CA THR A 323 -11.78 -6.37 -20.96
C THR A 323 -12.53 -7.62 -20.54
N ILE A 324 -12.98 -8.37 -21.55
CA ILE A 324 -13.65 -9.67 -21.39
C ILE A 324 -12.64 -10.75 -21.80
N THR A 325 -12.49 -11.79 -20.99
CA THR A 325 -11.56 -12.88 -21.25
C THR A 325 -12.28 -14.22 -21.03
N ASP A 326 -12.28 -15.09 -22.05
CA ASP A 326 -12.81 -16.45 -21.99
C ASP A 326 -11.62 -17.41 -22.17
N GLY A 327 -11.13 -17.97 -21.05
CA GLY A 327 -9.88 -18.72 -21.03
C GLY A 327 -8.70 -17.87 -21.56
N ASP A 328 -7.96 -18.41 -22.53
CA ASP A 328 -6.82 -17.73 -23.17
C ASP A 328 -7.23 -16.70 -24.24
N VAL A 329 -8.52 -16.57 -24.55
CA VAL A 329 -9.04 -15.69 -25.59
C VAL A 329 -9.46 -14.36 -24.99
N SER A 330 -8.80 -13.29 -25.41
CA SER A 330 -9.25 -11.94 -25.09
C SER A 330 -10.35 -11.51 -26.05
N GLY A 331 -11.51 -11.22 -25.51
CA GLY A 331 -12.60 -10.59 -26.23
C GLY A 331 -12.35 -9.10 -26.54
N PRO A 332 -13.32 -8.41 -27.14
CA PRO A 332 -13.22 -7.00 -27.46
C PRO A 332 -12.96 -6.18 -26.21
N SER A 333 -12.13 -5.14 -26.34
CA SER A 333 -11.99 -4.10 -25.35
C SER A 333 -13.22 -3.19 -25.42
N ILE A 334 -13.79 -2.88 -24.27
CA ILE A 334 -14.94 -1.99 -24.15
C ILE A 334 -14.45 -0.70 -23.51
N ASP A 335 -14.73 0.42 -24.16
CA ASP A 335 -14.37 1.73 -23.62
C ASP A 335 -15.31 2.13 -22.48
N VAL A 336 -14.72 2.63 -21.41
CA VAL A 336 -15.44 3.16 -20.25
C VAL A 336 -15.14 4.63 -20.10
N SER A 337 -16.19 5.44 -20.10
CA SER A 337 -16.04 6.90 -19.95
C SER A 337 -15.44 7.25 -18.60
N SER A 338 -14.85 8.44 -18.53
CA SER A 338 -14.40 8.99 -17.25
C SER A 338 -15.59 9.28 -16.32
N SER A 339 -15.38 9.09 -15.02
CA SER A 339 -16.37 9.38 -13.98
C SER A 339 -15.73 10.13 -12.81
N PRO A 340 -16.44 11.08 -12.17
CA PRO A 340 -15.96 11.70 -10.95
C PRO A 340 -15.91 10.67 -9.82
N PHE A 341 -14.97 10.84 -8.89
CA PHE A 341 -14.95 10.04 -7.68
C PHE A 341 -14.67 10.88 -6.43
N ILE A 342 -15.10 10.34 -5.30
CA ILE A 342 -14.74 10.81 -3.97
C ILE A 342 -14.40 9.61 -3.09
N ASN A 343 -13.31 9.72 -2.34
CA ASN A 343 -12.92 8.76 -1.31
C ASN A 343 -12.86 9.47 0.04
N LEU A 344 -13.31 8.78 1.07
CA LEU A 344 -13.15 9.20 2.48
C LEU A 344 -12.61 8.01 3.26
N SER A 345 -11.57 8.23 4.07
CA SER A 345 -10.94 7.15 4.81
C SER A 345 -10.42 7.58 6.18
N LEU A 346 -10.41 6.62 7.11
CA LEU A 346 -9.67 6.66 8.35
C LEU A 346 -8.40 5.84 8.17
N THR A 347 -7.24 6.42 8.43
CA THR A 347 -5.95 5.76 8.29
C THR A 347 -5.19 5.75 9.60
N PHE A 348 -4.46 4.68 9.82
CA PHE A 348 -3.54 4.56 10.95
C PHE A 348 -2.11 4.69 10.43
N ARG A 349 -1.45 5.80 10.80
CA ARG A 349 -0.09 6.17 10.39
C ARG A 349 0.79 6.30 11.64
N PRO A 350 1.46 5.21 12.08
CA PRO A 350 2.28 5.26 13.27
C PRO A 350 3.42 6.26 13.10
N SER A 351 3.65 7.06 14.13
CA SER A 351 4.81 7.94 14.26
C SER A 351 5.69 7.36 15.37
N PHE A 352 6.91 7.02 15.03
CA PHE A 352 7.90 6.52 16.02
C PHE A 352 8.82 7.61 16.54
N ALA A 353 8.49 8.88 16.25
CA ALA A 353 9.32 10.05 16.53
C ALA A 353 8.68 11.03 17.53
N ASP A 354 7.69 10.59 18.31
CA ASP A 354 7.11 11.40 19.41
C ASP A 354 7.59 10.90 20.76
#